data_afd290407ba48dc654ae08a7595dd8ef
#
_entry.id   afd290407ba48dc654ae08a7595dd8ef
#
_cell.length_a   1.000
_cell.length_b   1.000
_cell.length_c   1.000
_cell.angle_alpha   90.00
_cell.angle_beta   90.00
_cell.angle_gamma   90.00
#
_symmetry.space_group_name_H-M   'P 1'
#
loop_
_entity.id
_entity.type
_entity.pdbx_description
1 polymer ?
#
loop_
_entity_poly.entity_id
_entity_poly.type
_entity_poly.pdbx_seq_one_letter_code
_entity_poly.pdbx_strand_id
1 'polypeptide(L)'
;MDDKFLILIYFILFLILIKFSPFVFGAVIIGFYFSIVIDVPAKLLSKKLNKLLSKVISYTLMLSLIFYSFITFIPVILEEGKKIFSELSKISINGNPQLPSWILDFLNNSNKQISNFALNVLNQLFSYTPSIITMGILIIVTTLAVSNLKAYLRKNLKSFFVYDPEKGYNFFRSFYKDFERFVSGQVLVALFVGISVGFLCFVFGIKGALFLGILSFITDFIPFLGVIIVSIPMLMLGWTSKGFTGIVLGIIILVIVNQLESWFFAPKIQSSNLKIHWFVLIISLLIFNDFFGFIGILIAIPTILFIKKFWKYYILGGSYGDNRGKV
;
A
#
# COMPACT_ATOMS: atom_id res chain seq x y z
N MET A 1 -35.95 5.60 15.46
CA MET A 1 -34.95 5.35 14.38
C MET A 1 -33.83 4.50 15.00
N ASP A 2 -33.58 3.32 14.50
CA ASP A 2 -32.59 2.42 15.13
C ASP A 2 -31.16 2.93 14.90
N ASP A 3 -30.21 2.63 15.80
CA ASP A 3 -28.79 2.99 15.64
C ASP A 3 -28.16 2.52 14.34
N LYS A 4 -28.73 1.48 13.69
CA LYS A 4 -28.32 1.04 12.35
C LYS A 4 -28.40 2.14 11.30
N PHE A 5 -29.43 3.01 11.35
CA PHE A 5 -29.57 4.15 10.44
C PHE A 5 -28.57 5.25 10.76
N LEU A 6 -28.32 5.52 12.05
CA LEU A 6 -27.28 6.48 12.47
C LEU A 6 -25.90 6.06 11.98
N ILE A 7 -25.54 4.79 12.11
CA ILE A 7 -24.26 4.25 11.64
C ILE A 7 -24.13 4.38 10.11
N LEU A 8 -25.20 4.11 9.36
CA LEU A 8 -25.19 4.30 7.90
C LEU A 8 -25.06 5.79 7.54
N ILE A 9 -25.76 6.68 8.25
CA ILE A 9 -25.63 8.13 8.03
C ILE A 9 -24.19 8.59 8.29
N TYR A 10 -23.56 8.19 9.38
CA TYR A 10 -22.15 8.51 9.66
C TYR A 10 -21.20 7.96 8.59
N PHE A 11 -21.47 6.76 8.12
CA PHE A 11 -20.65 6.15 7.05
C PHE A 11 -20.81 6.90 5.72
N ILE A 12 -22.03 7.23 5.32
CA ILE A 12 -22.32 8.01 4.11
C ILE A 12 -21.70 9.40 4.23
N LEU A 13 -21.86 10.08 5.37
CA LEU A 13 -21.25 11.37 5.62
C LEU A 13 -19.72 11.30 5.51
N PHE A 14 -19.09 10.27 6.06
CA PHE A 14 -17.65 10.03 5.91
C PHE A 14 -17.23 9.93 4.44
N LEU A 15 -17.95 9.17 3.61
CA LEU A 15 -17.66 9.06 2.17
C LEU A 15 -17.86 10.40 1.44
N ILE A 16 -18.91 11.14 1.79
CA ILE A 16 -19.18 12.48 1.25
C ILE A 16 -18.02 13.44 1.58
N LEU A 17 -17.56 13.46 2.82
CA LEU A 17 -16.46 14.32 3.28
C LEU A 17 -15.15 14.00 2.54
N ILE A 18 -14.87 12.72 2.28
CA ILE A 18 -13.71 12.32 1.47
C ILE A 18 -13.83 12.87 0.04
N LYS A 19 -15.04 12.81 -0.55
CA LYS A 19 -15.26 13.29 -1.93
C LYS A 19 -15.07 14.80 -2.04
N PHE A 20 -15.54 15.56 -1.04
CA PHE A 20 -15.45 17.03 -1.05
C PHE A 20 -14.08 17.58 -0.63
N SER A 21 -13.35 16.86 0.23
CA SER A 21 -12.03 17.29 0.71
C SER A 21 -11.01 16.12 0.68
N PRO A 22 -10.67 15.61 -0.52
CA PRO A 22 -9.83 14.42 -0.66
C PRO A 22 -8.43 14.62 -0.07
N PHE A 23 -7.87 15.83 -0.17
CA PHE A 23 -6.54 16.13 0.35
C PHE A 23 -6.45 15.97 1.87
N VAL A 24 -7.35 16.62 2.61
CA VAL A 24 -7.35 16.58 4.10
C VAL A 24 -7.73 15.20 4.60
N PHE A 25 -8.84 14.65 4.11
CA PHE A 25 -9.29 13.32 4.54
C PHE A 25 -8.34 12.22 4.10
N GLY A 26 -7.70 12.38 2.94
CA GLY A 26 -6.63 11.48 2.49
C GLY A 26 -5.46 11.46 3.47
N ALA A 27 -4.96 12.63 3.88
CA ALA A 27 -3.89 12.73 4.87
C ALA A 27 -4.30 12.10 6.22
N VAL A 28 -5.54 12.32 6.67
CA VAL A 28 -6.08 11.72 7.90
C VAL A 28 -6.14 10.20 7.79
N ILE A 29 -6.63 9.66 6.68
CA ILE A 29 -6.72 8.22 6.44
C ILE A 29 -5.33 7.60 6.39
N ILE A 30 -4.41 8.18 5.62
CA ILE A 30 -3.03 7.71 5.53
C ILE A 30 -2.36 7.77 6.91
N GLY A 31 -2.53 8.87 7.65
CA GLY A 31 -1.99 8.99 9.00
C GLY A 31 -2.55 7.96 9.98
N PHE A 32 -3.82 7.60 9.83
CA PHE A 32 -4.44 6.54 10.61
C PHE A 32 -3.85 5.15 10.29
N TYR A 33 -3.66 4.83 9.01
CA TYR A 33 -2.95 3.62 8.58
C TYR A 33 -1.53 3.59 9.13
N PHE A 34 -0.77 4.68 8.97
CA PHE A 34 0.60 4.80 9.49
C PHE A 34 0.68 4.59 10.99
N SER A 35 -0.29 5.10 11.75
CA SER A 35 -0.34 4.85 13.19
C SER A 35 -0.41 3.36 13.53
N ILE A 36 -1.16 2.57 12.75
CA ILE A 36 -1.25 1.13 12.95
C ILE A 36 0.04 0.43 12.48
N VAL A 37 0.55 0.81 11.31
CA VAL A 37 1.78 0.27 10.72
C VAL A 37 2.96 0.43 11.68
N ILE A 38 3.12 1.63 12.25
CA ILE A 38 4.20 1.94 13.20
C ILE A 38 4.03 1.21 14.54
N ASP A 39 2.80 0.98 14.97
CA ASP A 39 2.54 0.22 16.20
C ASP A 39 3.07 -1.23 16.12
N VAL A 40 3.24 -1.82 14.92
CA VAL A 40 3.78 -3.19 14.76
C VAL A 40 5.24 -3.28 15.22
N PRO A 41 6.21 -2.59 14.61
CA PRO A 41 7.60 -2.61 15.06
C PRO A 41 7.75 -2.00 16.47
N ALA A 42 6.96 -0.98 16.82
CA ALA A 42 6.99 -0.36 18.14
C ALA A 42 6.61 -1.35 19.26
N LYS A 43 5.62 -2.19 19.07
CA LYS A 43 5.24 -3.26 20.02
C LYS A 43 6.36 -4.29 20.19
N LEU A 44 7.10 -4.62 19.12
CA LEU A 44 8.23 -5.53 19.20
C LEU A 44 9.39 -4.91 19.98
N LEU A 45 9.72 -3.65 19.68
CA LEU A 45 10.81 -2.91 20.35
C LEU A 45 10.48 -2.60 21.83
N SER A 46 9.21 -2.36 22.16
CA SER A 46 8.78 -2.04 23.52
C SER A 46 8.93 -3.18 24.53
N LYS A 47 9.25 -4.38 24.05
CA LYS A 47 9.66 -5.49 24.93
C LYS A 47 11.03 -5.28 25.59
N LYS A 48 11.90 -4.46 24.96
CA LYS A 48 13.27 -4.19 25.42
C LYS A 48 13.54 -2.72 25.71
N LEU A 49 12.76 -1.81 25.11
CA LEU A 49 12.91 -0.35 25.21
C LEU A 49 11.66 0.29 25.81
N ASN A 50 11.78 1.52 26.29
CA ASN A 50 10.61 2.24 26.74
C ASN A 50 9.66 2.57 25.56
N LYS A 51 8.38 2.75 25.85
CA LYS A 51 7.33 2.95 24.83
C LYS A 51 7.58 4.17 23.92
N LEU A 52 8.16 5.25 24.46
CA LEU A 52 8.45 6.46 23.70
C LEU A 52 9.57 6.21 22.69
N LEU A 53 10.71 5.67 23.16
CA LEU A 53 11.85 5.33 22.30
C LEU A 53 11.46 4.32 21.23
N SER A 54 10.69 3.28 21.58
CA SER A 54 10.19 2.29 20.61
C SER A 54 9.38 2.94 19.49
N LYS A 55 8.50 3.88 19.80
CA LYS A 55 7.74 4.64 18.81
C LYS A 55 8.64 5.52 17.94
N VAL A 56 9.52 6.32 18.57
CA VAL A 56 10.43 7.21 17.82
C VAL A 56 11.28 6.42 16.84
N ILE A 57 11.90 5.32 17.30
CA ILE A 57 12.71 4.45 16.43
C ILE A 57 11.87 3.89 15.27
N SER A 58 10.65 3.43 15.55
CA SER A 58 9.76 2.89 14.52
C SER A 58 9.34 3.94 13.50
N TYR A 59 9.07 5.18 13.93
CA TYR A 59 8.80 6.30 13.03
C TYR A 59 10.00 6.61 12.14
N THR A 60 11.17 6.77 12.74
CA THR A 60 12.41 7.09 12.01
C THR A 60 12.73 6.00 11.00
N LEU A 61 12.63 4.73 11.40
CA LEU A 61 12.87 3.59 10.50
C LEU A 61 11.93 3.62 9.30
N MET A 62 10.63 3.74 9.52
CA MET A 62 9.64 3.74 8.44
C MET A 62 9.79 4.93 7.50
N LEU A 63 10.01 6.13 8.05
CA LEU A 63 10.27 7.32 7.24
C LEU A 63 11.56 7.19 6.42
N SER A 64 12.62 6.64 7.00
CA SER A 64 13.89 6.39 6.28
C SER A 64 13.71 5.40 5.13
N LEU A 65 12.93 4.32 5.32
CA LEU A 65 12.66 3.35 4.26
C LEU A 65 11.84 3.96 3.12
N ILE A 66 10.81 4.73 3.44
CA ILE A 66 10.00 5.41 2.43
C ILE A 66 10.85 6.44 1.65
N PHE A 67 11.62 7.25 2.35
CA PHE A 67 12.49 8.26 1.76
C PHE A 67 13.56 7.63 0.86
N TYR A 68 14.21 6.56 1.33
CA TYR A 68 15.17 5.80 0.54
C TYR A 68 14.53 5.25 -0.75
N SER A 69 13.36 4.61 -0.64
CA SER A 69 12.67 4.07 -1.82
C SER A 69 12.33 5.16 -2.83
N PHE A 70 11.84 6.31 -2.35
CA PHE A 70 11.44 7.41 -3.23
C PHE A 70 12.64 8.04 -3.94
N ILE A 71 13.75 8.30 -3.21
CA ILE A 71 14.98 8.84 -3.80
C ILE A 71 15.60 7.88 -4.80
N THR A 72 15.53 6.58 -4.57
CA THR A 72 16.16 5.59 -5.45
C THR A 72 15.28 5.24 -6.64
N PHE A 73 13.95 5.27 -6.50
CA PHE A 73 13.02 4.86 -7.55
C PHE A 73 13.16 5.71 -8.82
N ILE A 74 13.20 7.04 -8.68
CA ILE A 74 13.23 7.96 -9.83
C ILE A 74 14.54 7.81 -10.63
N PRO A 75 15.75 7.92 -10.02
CA PRO A 75 17.00 7.68 -10.74
C PRO A 75 17.05 6.30 -11.41
N VAL A 76 16.60 5.24 -10.73
CA VAL A 76 16.59 3.89 -11.32
C VAL A 76 15.76 3.86 -12.60
N ILE A 77 14.54 4.38 -12.58
CA ILE A 77 13.69 4.40 -13.78
C ILE A 77 14.34 5.21 -14.91
N LEU A 78 14.92 6.37 -14.60
CA LEU A 78 15.50 7.25 -15.61
C LEU A 78 16.82 6.69 -16.17
N GLU A 79 17.74 6.25 -15.31
CA GLU A 79 19.05 5.77 -15.73
C GLU A 79 18.98 4.43 -16.43
N GLU A 80 18.23 3.47 -15.86
CA GLU A 80 18.09 2.15 -16.49
C GLU A 80 17.28 2.23 -17.79
N GLY A 81 16.27 3.11 -17.85
CA GLY A 81 15.54 3.41 -19.06
C GLY A 81 16.46 3.93 -20.18
N LYS A 82 17.35 4.89 -19.87
CA LYS A 82 18.35 5.39 -20.83
C LYS A 82 19.32 4.28 -21.29
N LYS A 83 19.78 3.41 -20.39
CA LYS A 83 20.69 2.29 -20.73
C LYS A 83 20.00 1.31 -21.70
N ILE A 84 18.80 0.85 -21.36
CA ILE A 84 18.01 -0.04 -22.23
C ILE A 84 17.86 0.57 -23.60
N PHE A 85 17.46 1.85 -23.64
CA PHE A 85 17.30 2.56 -24.90
C PHE A 85 18.60 2.64 -25.70
N SER A 86 19.74 2.96 -25.08
CA SER A 86 21.04 3.03 -25.75
C SER A 86 21.50 1.66 -26.30
N GLU A 87 21.16 0.58 -25.61
CA GLU A 87 21.43 -0.78 -26.10
C GLU A 87 20.56 -1.14 -27.32
N LEU A 88 19.26 -0.84 -27.25
CA LEU A 88 18.34 -1.08 -28.38
C LEU A 88 18.70 -0.26 -29.62
N SER A 89 19.13 0.99 -29.44
CA SER A 89 19.56 1.85 -30.55
C SER A 89 20.84 1.33 -31.24
N LYS A 90 21.79 0.76 -30.48
CA LYS A 90 22.99 0.13 -31.02
C LYS A 90 22.68 -1.10 -31.90
N ILE A 91 21.70 -1.91 -31.50
CA ILE A 91 21.22 -3.05 -32.28
C ILE A 91 20.63 -2.59 -33.63
N SER A 92 19.91 -1.45 -33.60
CA SER A 92 19.32 -0.85 -34.81
C SER A 92 20.37 -0.30 -35.78
N ILE A 93 21.46 0.30 -35.26
CA ILE A 93 22.50 0.94 -36.10
C ILE A 93 23.45 -0.09 -36.74
N ASN A 94 23.65 -1.25 -36.11
CA ASN A 94 24.59 -2.28 -36.62
C ASN A 94 24.04 -3.14 -37.75
N GLY A 95 23.09 -2.65 -38.54
CA GLY A 95 22.88 -3.15 -39.89
C GLY A 95 22.06 -4.41 -40.01
N ASN A 96 21.04 -4.63 -39.22
CA ASN A 96 20.05 -5.64 -39.53
C ASN A 96 18.91 -5.03 -40.38
N PRO A 97 18.86 -5.23 -41.71
CA PRO A 97 17.93 -4.52 -42.61
C PRO A 97 16.47 -4.97 -42.49
N GLN A 98 16.12 -5.74 -41.47
CA GLN A 98 14.81 -6.37 -41.33
C GLN A 98 13.97 -5.81 -40.19
N LEU A 99 14.40 -4.72 -39.48
CA LEU A 99 13.54 -4.11 -38.50
C LEU A 99 12.45 -3.27 -39.22
N PRO A 100 11.18 -3.50 -38.93
CA PRO A 100 10.09 -2.67 -39.45
C PRO A 100 10.31 -1.18 -39.15
N SER A 101 9.94 -0.31 -40.11
CA SER A 101 10.11 1.15 -40.01
C SER A 101 9.55 1.72 -38.70
N TRP A 102 8.44 1.20 -38.22
CA TRP A 102 7.82 1.63 -36.96
C TRP A 102 8.72 1.41 -35.72
N ILE A 103 9.58 0.37 -35.74
CA ILE A 103 10.56 0.15 -34.67
C ILE A 103 11.67 1.20 -34.74
N LEU A 104 12.15 1.51 -35.94
CA LEU A 104 13.16 2.55 -36.16
C LEU A 104 12.62 3.94 -35.77
N ASP A 105 11.39 4.26 -36.14
CA ASP A 105 10.72 5.50 -35.77
C ASP A 105 10.48 5.57 -34.23
N PHE A 106 10.08 4.47 -33.62
CA PHE A 106 9.98 4.35 -32.17
C PHE A 106 11.31 4.61 -31.48
N LEU A 107 12.38 4.00 -31.95
CA LEU A 107 13.73 4.18 -31.39
C LEU A 107 14.24 5.61 -31.58
N ASN A 108 14.05 6.22 -32.73
CA ASN A 108 14.49 7.59 -33.01
C ASN A 108 13.70 8.64 -32.20
N ASN A 109 12.41 8.42 -32.00
CA ASN A 109 11.55 9.32 -31.23
C ASN A 109 11.70 9.12 -29.72
N SER A 110 12.14 7.93 -29.26
CA SER A 110 12.17 7.59 -27.83
C SER A 110 13.19 8.39 -27.02
N ASN A 111 14.32 8.81 -27.62
CA ASN A 111 15.30 9.68 -26.92
C ASN A 111 14.69 11.00 -26.48
N LYS A 112 13.92 11.65 -27.40
CA LYS A 112 13.20 12.88 -27.07
C LYS A 112 12.09 12.61 -26.05
N GLN A 113 11.37 11.50 -26.21
CA GLN A 113 10.28 11.12 -25.33
C GLN A 113 10.77 10.79 -23.91
N ILE A 114 11.89 10.04 -23.76
CA ILE A 114 12.47 9.75 -22.44
C ILE A 114 12.98 11.03 -21.75
N SER A 115 13.65 11.91 -22.52
CA SER A 115 14.10 13.20 -21.97
C SER A 115 12.92 14.09 -21.57
N ASN A 116 11.88 14.17 -22.41
CA ASN A 116 10.67 14.93 -22.11
C ASN A 116 9.89 14.32 -20.93
N PHE A 117 9.81 12.99 -20.86
CA PHE A 117 9.21 12.28 -19.71
C PHE A 117 9.97 12.60 -18.43
N ALA A 118 11.32 12.52 -18.45
CA ALA A 118 12.16 12.85 -17.30
C ALA A 118 11.96 14.30 -16.83
N LEU A 119 11.95 15.26 -17.78
CA LEU A 119 11.71 16.68 -17.47
C LEU A 119 10.30 16.91 -16.95
N ASN A 120 9.29 16.26 -17.55
CA ASN A 120 7.92 16.36 -17.09
C ASN A 120 7.75 15.79 -15.67
N VAL A 121 8.35 14.63 -15.37
CA VAL A 121 8.34 14.05 -14.02
C VAL A 121 9.02 14.98 -13.02
N LEU A 122 10.19 15.52 -13.35
CA LEU A 122 10.89 16.48 -12.48
C LEU A 122 10.06 17.75 -12.26
N ASN A 123 9.52 18.34 -13.33
CA ASN A 123 8.69 19.54 -13.23
C ASN A 123 7.41 19.29 -12.41
N GLN A 124 6.76 18.13 -12.59
CA GLN A 124 5.62 17.75 -11.77
C GLN A 124 6.00 17.55 -10.31
N LEU A 125 7.13 16.90 -10.03
CA LEU A 125 7.62 16.74 -8.65
C LEU A 125 7.87 18.10 -7.99
N PHE A 126 8.52 19.04 -8.69
CA PHE A 126 8.72 20.40 -8.19
C PHE A 126 7.39 21.13 -7.98
N SER A 127 6.46 21.02 -8.91
CA SER A 127 5.15 21.67 -8.83
C SER A 127 4.30 21.14 -7.68
N TYR A 128 4.39 19.83 -7.38
CA TYR A 128 3.66 19.20 -6.27
C TYR A 128 4.40 19.26 -4.93
N THR A 129 5.66 19.74 -4.89
CA THR A 129 6.47 19.77 -3.66
C THR A 129 5.77 20.45 -2.49
N PRO A 130 5.12 21.62 -2.62
CA PRO A 130 4.41 22.25 -1.50
C PRO A 130 3.25 21.38 -0.99
N SER A 131 2.50 20.74 -1.90
CA SER A 131 1.39 19.86 -1.54
C SER A 131 1.88 18.58 -0.88
N ILE A 132 3.00 18.00 -1.35
CA ILE A 132 3.64 16.82 -0.75
C ILE A 132 4.11 17.13 0.67
N ILE A 133 4.76 18.28 0.88
CA ILE A 133 5.22 18.71 2.21
C ILE A 133 4.03 18.90 3.14
N THR A 134 2.99 19.63 2.71
CA THR A 134 1.79 19.87 3.50
C THR A 134 1.08 18.55 3.85
N MET A 135 0.93 17.65 2.88
CA MET A 135 0.35 16.33 3.10
C MET A 135 1.20 15.50 4.07
N GLY A 136 2.51 15.54 3.94
CA GLY A 136 3.44 14.87 4.85
C GLY A 136 3.31 15.37 6.29
N ILE A 137 3.24 16.68 6.49
CA ILE A 137 3.00 17.29 7.81
C ILE A 137 1.66 16.83 8.38
N LEU A 138 0.59 16.87 7.59
CA LEU A 138 -0.74 16.42 8.02
C LEU A 138 -0.74 14.93 8.40
N ILE A 139 -0.06 14.08 7.63
CA ILE A 139 0.08 12.66 7.94
C ILE A 139 0.80 12.47 9.28
N ILE A 140 1.91 13.16 9.49
CA ILE A 140 2.69 13.08 10.74
C ILE A 140 1.82 13.55 11.92
N VAL A 141 1.21 14.72 11.82
CA VAL A 141 0.33 15.28 12.87
C VAL A 141 -0.82 14.31 13.16
N THR A 142 -1.49 13.80 12.14
CA THR A 142 -2.59 12.83 12.30
C THR A 142 -2.10 11.55 12.98
N THR A 143 -0.95 11.03 12.55
CA THR A 143 -0.40 9.79 13.13
C THR A 143 -0.09 9.97 14.62
N LEU A 144 0.46 11.12 15.01
CA LEU A 144 0.72 11.46 16.42
C LEU A 144 -0.60 11.66 17.21
N ALA A 145 -1.57 12.32 16.59
CA ALA A 145 -2.86 12.60 17.20
C ALA A 145 -3.73 11.34 17.39
N VAL A 146 -3.55 10.31 16.57
CA VAL A 146 -4.39 9.09 16.62
C VAL A 146 -4.37 8.41 18.00
N SER A 147 -3.25 8.44 18.72
CA SER A 147 -3.18 7.86 20.08
C SER A 147 -4.14 8.56 21.05
N ASN A 148 -4.20 9.89 21.00
CA ASN A 148 -5.11 10.70 21.82
C ASN A 148 -6.54 10.56 21.33
N LEU A 149 -6.75 10.54 20.02
CA LEU A 149 -8.06 10.32 19.40
C LEU A 149 -8.65 8.96 19.78
N LYS A 150 -7.85 7.88 19.79
CA LYS A 150 -8.27 6.56 20.25
C LYS A 150 -8.75 6.60 21.71
N ALA A 151 -8.05 7.30 22.59
CA ALA A 151 -8.42 7.46 23.99
C ALA A 151 -9.73 8.24 24.13
N TYR A 152 -9.86 9.37 23.42
CA TYR A 152 -11.05 10.20 23.38
C TYR A 152 -12.28 9.43 22.86
N LEU A 153 -12.14 8.75 21.72
CA LEU A 153 -13.21 7.94 21.13
C LEU A 153 -13.64 6.82 22.08
N ARG A 154 -12.69 6.12 22.70
CA ARG A 154 -13.02 5.05 23.66
C ARG A 154 -13.86 5.56 24.82
N LYS A 155 -13.62 6.79 25.29
CA LYS A 155 -14.38 7.41 26.38
C LYS A 155 -15.75 7.89 25.92
N ASN A 156 -15.84 8.48 24.73
CA ASN A 156 -17.04 9.22 24.28
C ASN A 156 -17.84 8.47 23.22
N LEU A 157 -17.35 7.36 22.67
CA LEU A 157 -18.00 6.67 21.53
C LEU A 157 -19.44 6.24 21.83
N LYS A 158 -19.76 5.91 23.09
CA LYS A 158 -21.12 5.53 23.50
C LYS A 158 -22.11 6.67 23.34
N SER A 159 -21.69 7.93 23.54
CA SER A 159 -22.57 9.11 23.42
C SER A 159 -22.99 9.42 21.98
N PHE A 160 -22.34 8.83 20.98
CA PHE A 160 -22.75 8.97 19.58
C PHE A 160 -23.93 8.07 19.20
N PHE A 161 -24.33 7.15 20.09
CA PHE A 161 -25.45 6.23 19.87
C PHE A 161 -26.55 6.52 20.87
N VAL A 162 -27.73 6.88 20.36
CA VAL A 162 -28.84 7.36 21.19
C VAL A 162 -29.71 6.22 21.65
N TYR A 163 -29.88 5.15 20.82
CA TYR A 163 -30.85 4.08 21.08
C TYR A 163 -30.24 2.88 21.80
N ASP A 164 -29.05 2.43 21.40
CA ASP A 164 -28.31 1.33 22.03
C ASP A 164 -26.81 1.63 22.08
N PRO A 165 -26.38 2.44 23.07
CA PRO A 165 -24.99 2.85 23.19
C PRO A 165 -23.97 1.70 23.30
N GLU A 166 -24.37 0.60 23.92
CA GLU A 166 -23.51 -0.58 24.07
C GLU A 166 -23.34 -1.35 22.76
N LYS A 167 -24.41 -1.53 22.01
CA LYS A 167 -24.38 -2.20 20.71
C LYS A 167 -23.57 -1.40 19.70
N GLY A 168 -23.78 -0.08 19.62
CA GLY A 168 -23.01 0.79 18.76
C GLY A 168 -21.51 0.80 19.10
N TYR A 169 -21.18 0.94 20.39
CA TYR A 169 -19.80 0.87 20.88
C TYR A 169 -19.13 -0.47 20.52
N ASN A 170 -19.81 -1.60 20.78
CA ASN A 170 -19.29 -2.92 20.51
C ASN A 170 -19.09 -3.17 19.01
N PHE A 171 -19.98 -2.65 18.17
CA PHE A 171 -19.83 -2.68 16.71
C PHE A 171 -18.53 -1.98 16.27
N PHE A 172 -18.34 -0.71 16.64
CA PHE A 172 -17.15 0.05 16.24
C PHE A 172 -15.87 -0.52 16.83
N ARG A 173 -15.88 -0.96 18.09
CA ARG A 173 -14.74 -1.63 18.71
C ARG A 173 -14.36 -2.90 17.96
N SER A 174 -15.33 -3.68 17.56
CA SER A 174 -15.13 -4.92 16.82
C SER A 174 -14.63 -4.64 15.40
N PHE A 175 -15.21 -3.66 14.72
CA PHE A 175 -14.76 -3.19 13.41
C PHE A 175 -13.29 -2.71 13.46
N TYR A 176 -12.98 -1.80 14.40
CA TYR A 176 -11.62 -1.30 14.57
C TYR A 176 -10.61 -2.42 14.84
N LYS A 177 -10.96 -3.39 15.69
CA LYS A 177 -10.09 -4.53 15.99
C LYS A 177 -9.82 -5.40 14.75
N ASP A 178 -10.83 -5.64 13.92
CA ASP A 178 -10.66 -6.40 12.68
C ASP A 178 -9.80 -5.63 11.67
N PHE A 179 -10.01 -4.32 11.57
CA PHE A 179 -9.21 -3.44 10.72
C PHE A 179 -7.74 -3.36 11.19
N GLU A 180 -7.50 -3.12 12.49
CA GLU A 180 -6.13 -3.11 13.06
C GLU A 180 -5.42 -4.45 12.81
N ARG A 181 -6.13 -5.57 12.96
CA ARG A 181 -5.59 -6.90 12.72
C ARG A 181 -5.24 -7.11 11.25
N PHE A 182 -6.09 -6.64 10.34
CA PHE A 182 -5.83 -6.70 8.91
C PHE A 182 -4.57 -5.90 8.54
N VAL A 183 -4.50 -4.62 8.92
CA VAL A 183 -3.35 -3.76 8.61
C VAL A 183 -2.07 -4.29 9.24
N SER A 184 -2.12 -4.73 10.51
CA SER A 184 -0.94 -5.31 11.18
C SER A 184 -0.49 -6.61 10.50
N GLY A 185 -1.42 -7.43 10.02
CA GLY A 185 -1.12 -8.61 9.23
C GLY A 185 -0.46 -8.25 7.91
N GLN A 186 -0.98 -7.24 7.20
CA GLN A 186 -0.42 -6.79 5.93
C GLN A 186 1.01 -6.26 6.09
N VAL A 187 1.34 -5.57 7.19
CA VAL A 187 2.73 -5.16 7.48
C VAL A 187 3.67 -6.37 7.52
N LEU A 188 3.25 -7.45 8.16
CA LEU A 188 4.06 -8.66 8.25
C LEU A 188 4.17 -9.38 6.90
N VAL A 189 3.07 -9.47 6.14
CA VAL A 189 3.09 -10.02 4.77
C VAL A 189 4.05 -9.21 3.91
N ALA A 190 3.90 -7.89 3.87
CA ALA A 190 4.77 -6.99 3.12
C ALA A 190 6.25 -7.14 3.50
N LEU A 191 6.56 -7.32 4.78
CA LEU A 191 7.92 -7.55 5.25
C LEU A 191 8.50 -8.85 4.66
N PHE A 192 7.74 -9.95 4.69
CA PHE A 192 8.19 -11.22 4.12
C PHE A 192 8.31 -11.15 2.60
N VAL A 193 7.38 -10.47 1.91
CA VAL A 193 7.46 -10.22 0.47
C VAL A 193 8.70 -9.42 0.13
N GLY A 194 8.95 -8.30 0.82
CA GLY A 194 10.14 -7.48 0.61
C GLY A 194 11.46 -8.23 0.84
N ILE A 195 11.55 -9.03 1.91
CA ILE A 195 12.71 -9.88 2.18
C ILE A 195 12.89 -10.93 1.07
N SER A 196 11.80 -11.57 0.62
CA SER A 196 11.84 -12.60 -0.43
C SER A 196 12.29 -12.02 -1.77
N VAL A 197 11.75 -10.86 -2.17
CA VAL A 197 12.17 -10.15 -3.38
C VAL A 197 13.65 -9.77 -3.31
N GLY A 198 14.07 -9.10 -2.23
CA GLY A 198 15.46 -8.68 -2.04
C GLY A 198 16.43 -9.88 -2.06
N PHE A 199 16.09 -10.94 -1.34
CA PHE A 199 16.90 -12.16 -1.28
C PHE A 199 17.02 -12.84 -2.63
N LEU A 200 15.90 -13.07 -3.34
CA LEU A 200 15.93 -13.71 -4.65
C LEU A 200 16.66 -12.86 -5.69
N CYS A 201 16.44 -11.55 -5.70
CA CYS A 201 17.19 -10.63 -6.58
C CYS A 201 18.70 -10.70 -6.30
N PHE A 202 19.11 -10.77 -5.02
CA PHE A 202 20.50 -10.92 -4.63
C PHE A 202 21.08 -12.28 -5.12
N VAL A 203 20.39 -13.38 -4.86
CA VAL A 203 20.83 -14.73 -5.26
C VAL A 203 20.95 -14.84 -6.78
N PHE A 204 19.99 -14.30 -7.52
CA PHE A 204 20.02 -14.34 -8.97
C PHE A 204 20.86 -13.22 -9.61
N GLY A 205 21.54 -12.39 -8.81
CA GLY A 205 22.48 -11.37 -9.29
C GLY A 205 21.80 -10.24 -10.08
N ILE A 206 20.55 -9.91 -9.76
CA ILE A 206 19.86 -8.71 -10.26
C ILE A 206 20.35 -7.51 -9.44
N LYS A 207 20.83 -6.48 -10.12
CA LYS A 207 21.28 -5.23 -9.47
C LYS A 207 20.13 -4.57 -8.70
N GLY A 208 20.49 -3.82 -7.65
CA GLY A 208 19.48 -3.11 -6.86
C GLY A 208 18.59 -4.01 -5.98
N ALA A 209 19.04 -5.20 -5.60
CA ALA A 209 18.29 -6.16 -4.80
C ALA A 209 17.72 -5.55 -3.50
N LEU A 210 18.53 -4.75 -2.78
CA LEU A 210 18.09 -4.05 -1.56
C LEU A 210 16.97 -3.04 -1.87
N PHE A 211 17.14 -2.25 -2.91
CA PHE A 211 16.12 -1.29 -3.36
C PHE A 211 14.82 -1.99 -3.74
N LEU A 212 14.88 -3.06 -4.55
CA LEU A 212 13.70 -3.84 -4.96
C LEU A 212 12.99 -4.47 -3.76
N GLY A 213 13.76 -4.98 -2.79
CA GLY A 213 13.19 -5.53 -1.56
C GLY A 213 12.49 -4.47 -0.70
N ILE A 214 13.09 -3.31 -0.50
CA ILE A 214 12.48 -2.22 0.26
C ILE A 214 11.28 -1.63 -0.49
N LEU A 215 11.39 -1.46 -1.80
CA LEU A 215 10.27 -1.00 -2.63
C LEU A 215 9.09 -1.97 -2.55
N SER A 216 9.35 -3.30 -2.64
CA SER A 216 8.32 -4.34 -2.47
C SER A 216 7.67 -4.24 -1.11
N PHE A 217 8.44 -4.12 -0.03
CA PHE A 217 7.92 -3.95 1.32
C PHE A 217 6.97 -2.75 1.43
N ILE A 218 7.35 -1.60 0.87
CA ILE A 218 6.54 -0.38 0.98
C ILE A 218 5.28 -0.45 0.11
N THR A 219 5.39 -0.95 -1.10
CA THR A 219 4.26 -0.97 -2.04
C THR A 219 3.26 -2.07 -1.73
N ASP A 220 3.67 -3.13 -1.05
CA ASP A 220 2.83 -4.27 -0.70
C ASP A 220 1.92 -4.00 0.53
N PHE A 221 1.97 -2.81 1.14
CA PHE A 221 0.93 -2.39 2.10
C PHE A 221 -0.47 -2.36 1.48
N ILE A 222 -0.55 -2.24 0.18
CA ILE A 222 -1.80 -2.36 -0.59
C ILE A 222 -1.72 -3.64 -1.41
N PRO A 223 -2.57 -4.65 -1.12
CA PRO A 223 -2.56 -5.92 -1.84
C PRO A 223 -2.62 -5.71 -3.37
N PHE A 224 -1.86 -6.49 -4.12
CA PHE A 224 -1.71 -6.46 -5.58
C PHE A 224 -0.97 -5.25 -6.15
N LEU A 225 -0.95 -4.10 -5.48
CA LEU A 225 -0.27 -2.90 -5.99
C LEU A 225 1.25 -3.06 -5.95
N GLY A 226 1.75 -3.78 -4.95
CA GLY A 226 3.17 -4.04 -4.77
C GLY A 226 3.81 -4.69 -6.00
N VAL A 227 3.22 -5.79 -6.48
CA VAL A 227 3.72 -6.53 -7.64
C VAL A 227 3.75 -5.64 -8.90
N ILE A 228 2.70 -4.83 -9.13
CA ILE A 228 2.61 -3.95 -10.31
C ILE A 228 3.70 -2.88 -10.28
N ILE A 229 3.89 -2.20 -9.14
CA ILE A 229 4.87 -1.12 -9.02
C ILE A 229 6.30 -1.66 -9.10
N VAL A 230 6.58 -2.79 -8.46
CA VAL A 230 7.93 -3.37 -8.41
C VAL A 230 8.30 -4.06 -9.72
N SER A 231 7.34 -4.57 -10.49
CA SER A 231 7.61 -5.24 -11.76
C SER A 231 8.39 -4.34 -12.74
N ILE A 232 8.06 -3.06 -12.82
CA ILE A 232 8.71 -2.13 -13.75
C ILE A 232 10.22 -2.02 -13.46
N PRO A 233 10.67 -1.55 -12.28
CA PRO A 233 12.11 -1.44 -12.01
C PRO A 233 12.79 -2.81 -11.96
N MET A 234 12.10 -3.88 -11.56
CA MET A 234 12.67 -5.23 -11.53
C MET A 234 13.03 -5.72 -12.94
N LEU A 235 12.13 -5.55 -13.90
CA LEU A 235 12.40 -5.97 -15.29
C LEU A 235 13.49 -5.09 -15.94
N MET A 236 13.50 -3.79 -15.66
CA MET A 236 14.54 -2.87 -16.13
C MET A 236 15.92 -3.24 -15.57
N LEU A 237 16.04 -3.42 -14.26
CA LEU A 237 17.28 -3.84 -13.60
C LEU A 237 17.68 -5.26 -13.99
N GLY A 238 16.73 -6.13 -14.26
CA GLY A 238 16.94 -7.47 -14.82
C GLY A 238 17.63 -7.41 -16.18
N TRP A 239 17.06 -6.62 -17.09
CA TRP A 239 17.63 -6.41 -18.43
C TRP A 239 19.07 -5.88 -18.35
N THR A 240 19.29 -4.80 -17.64
CA THR A 240 20.63 -4.16 -17.55
C THR A 240 21.64 -4.99 -16.75
N SER A 241 21.17 -5.97 -15.96
CA SER A 241 22.05 -6.90 -15.23
C SER A 241 22.48 -8.10 -16.07
N LYS A 242 21.56 -8.71 -16.82
CA LYS A 242 21.75 -10.01 -17.51
C LYS A 242 21.03 -10.09 -18.85
N GLY A 243 20.64 -8.97 -19.47
CA GLY A 243 19.91 -8.96 -20.73
C GLY A 243 18.57 -9.68 -20.64
N PHE A 244 18.20 -10.40 -21.71
CA PHE A 244 16.92 -11.13 -21.76
C PHE A 244 16.76 -12.15 -20.63
N THR A 245 17.84 -12.83 -20.25
CA THR A 245 17.83 -13.78 -19.12
C THR A 245 17.44 -13.08 -17.82
N GLY A 246 17.87 -11.83 -17.62
CA GLY A 246 17.49 -11.04 -16.45
C GLY A 246 15.99 -10.69 -16.40
N ILE A 247 15.37 -10.45 -17.55
CA ILE A 247 13.89 -10.27 -17.62
C ILE A 247 13.19 -11.56 -17.19
N VAL A 248 13.60 -12.70 -17.76
CA VAL A 248 12.99 -14.01 -17.44
C VAL A 248 13.14 -14.31 -15.94
N LEU A 249 14.32 -14.08 -15.37
CA LEU A 249 14.54 -14.24 -13.93
C LEU A 249 13.68 -13.29 -13.11
N GLY A 250 13.53 -12.03 -13.51
CA GLY A 250 12.65 -11.07 -12.86
C GLY A 250 11.18 -11.54 -12.84
N ILE A 251 10.67 -12.04 -13.97
CA ILE A 251 9.32 -12.60 -14.05
C ILE A 251 9.19 -13.83 -13.13
N ILE A 252 10.16 -14.73 -13.13
CA ILE A 252 10.17 -15.92 -12.27
C ILE A 252 10.14 -15.50 -10.79
N ILE A 253 10.95 -14.52 -10.38
CA ILE A 253 10.97 -14.01 -9.02
C ILE A 253 9.60 -13.44 -8.63
N LEU A 254 8.99 -12.61 -9.49
CA LEU A 254 7.66 -12.04 -9.24
C LEU A 254 6.61 -13.15 -9.07
N VAL A 255 6.63 -14.16 -9.92
CA VAL A 255 5.70 -15.29 -9.83
C VAL A 255 5.92 -16.08 -8.53
N ILE A 256 7.16 -16.42 -8.20
CA ILE A 256 7.49 -17.18 -6.98
C ILE A 256 7.04 -16.41 -5.75
N VAL A 257 7.38 -15.12 -5.66
CA VAL A 257 7.03 -14.30 -4.48
C VAL A 257 5.52 -14.13 -4.37
N ASN A 258 4.81 -13.89 -5.47
CA ASN A 258 3.34 -13.80 -5.48
C ASN A 258 2.68 -15.13 -5.04
N GLN A 259 3.24 -16.28 -5.42
CA GLN A 259 2.74 -17.57 -4.94
C GLN A 259 3.05 -17.79 -3.46
N LEU A 260 4.24 -17.41 -3.00
CA LEU A 260 4.59 -17.46 -1.56
C LEU A 260 3.67 -16.56 -0.73
N GLU A 261 3.38 -15.36 -1.22
CA GLU A 261 2.42 -14.45 -0.59
C GLU A 261 1.03 -15.11 -0.50
N SER A 262 0.50 -15.56 -1.63
CA SER A 262 -0.88 -16.06 -1.73
C SER A 262 -1.09 -17.39 -0.96
N TRP A 263 -0.10 -18.27 -0.94
CA TRP A 263 -0.25 -19.62 -0.37
C TRP A 263 0.28 -19.75 1.05
N PHE A 264 1.27 -18.91 1.44
CA PHE A 264 1.92 -19.04 2.74
C PHE A 264 1.75 -17.81 3.63
N PHE A 265 2.14 -16.63 3.15
CA PHE A 265 2.20 -15.45 4.02
C PHE A 265 0.81 -14.94 4.37
N ALA A 266 -0.03 -14.68 3.37
CA ALA A 266 -1.37 -14.16 3.61
C ALA A 266 -2.25 -15.13 4.41
N PRO A 267 -2.36 -16.45 4.11
CA PRO A 267 -3.18 -17.36 4.91
C PRO A 267 -2.68 -17.54 6.35
N LYS A 268 -1.35 -17.58 6.57
CA LYS A 268 -0.80 -17.78 7.91
C LYS A 268 -0.86 -16.53 8.79
N ILE A 269 -0.68 -15.36 8.19
CA ILE A 269 -0.55 -14.10 8.92
C ILE A 269 -1.90 -13.39 9.05
N GLN A 270 -2.67 -13.33 7.98
CA GLN A 270 -4.01 -12.74 7.96
C GLN A 270 -5.09 -13.74 8.38
N SER A 271 -4.66 -14.88 8.94
CA SER A 271 -5.54 -15.99 9.30
C SER A 271 -6.80 -15.48 9.98
N SER A 272 -7.89 -15.93 9.45
CA SER A 272 -9.21 -15.96 10.05
C SER A 272 -10.11 -14.76 9.83
N ASN A 273 -11.37 -15.02 9.77
CA ASN A 273 -12.56 -14.15 9.89
C ASN A 273 -12.80 -13.08 8.82
N LEU A 274 -11.77 -12.67 8.08
CA LEU A 274 -11.89 -11.73 6.97
C LEU A 274 -11.91 -12.45 5.61
N LYS A 275 -12.61 -13.60 5.51
CA LYS A 275 -12.79 -14.32 4.25
C LYS A 275 -13.48 -13.41 3.23
N ILE A 276 -12.71 -12.49 2.65
CA ILE A 276 -13.12 -11.68 1.50
C ILE A 276 -12.62 -12.42 0.27
N HIS A 277 -13.51 -12.70 -0.66
CA HIS A 277 -13.13 -13.31 -1.92
C HIS A 277 -12.23 -12.32 -2.68
N TRP A 278 -11.11 -12.79 -3.24
CA TRP A 278 -10.14 -11.95 -3.95
C TRP A 278 -10.77 -11.08 -5.05
N PHE A 279 -11.75 -11.63 -5.77
CA PHE A 279 -12.48 -10.91 -6.82
C PHE A 279 -13.24 -9.69 -6.27
N VAL A 280 -13.93 -9.85 -5.12
CA VAL A 280 -14.62 -8.74 -4.46
C VAL A 280 -13.65 -7.66 -4.04
N LEU A 281 -12.46 -8.05 -3.58
CA LEU A 281 -11.42 -7.11 -3.20
C LEU A 281 -10.96 -6.29 -4.41
N ILE A 282 -10.60 -6.94 -5.52
CA ILE A 282 -10.14 -6.25 -6.74
C ILE A 282 -11.22 -5.31 -7.27
N ILE A 283 -12.45 -5.79 -7.45
CA ILE A 283 -13.55 -4.97 -7.94
C ILE A 283 -13.80 -3.75 -7.03
N SER A 284 -13.73 -3.95 -5.71
CA SER A 284 -13.88 -2.84 -4.78
C SER A 284 -12.73 -1.83 -4.90
N LEU A 285 -11.48 -2.28 -5.05
CA LEU A 285 -10.35 -1.39 -5.27
C LEU A 285 -10.54 -0.55 -6.53
N LEU A 286 -11.00 -1.15 -7.63
CA LEU A 286 -11.27 -0.45 -8.89
C LEU A 286 -12.41 0.55 -8.76
N ILE A 287 -13.55 0.13 -8.19
CA ILE A 287 -14.71 1.01 -7.98
C ILE A 287 -14.33 2.20 -7.09
N PHE A 288 -13.68 1.95 -5.96
CA PHE A 288 -13.29 3.02 -5.05
C PHE A 288 -12.22 3.94 -5.64
N ASN A 289 -11.31 3.41 -6.48
CA ASN A 289 -10.36 4.23 -7.24
C ASN A 289 -11.09 5.17 -8.21
N ASP A 290 -12.10 4.69 -8.90
CA ASP A 290 -12.90 5.51 -9.83
C ASP A 290 -13.61 6.67 -9.11
N PHE A 291 -14.18 6.41 -7.93
CA PHE A 291 -14.92 7.42 -7.16
C PHE A 291 -14.02 8.42 -6.41
N PHE A 292 -12.90 7.95 -5.85
CA PHE A 292 -12.09 8.69 -4.88
C PHE A 292 -10.59 8.75 -5.23
N GLY A 293 -10.19 8.24 -6.42
CA GLY A 293 -8.78 8.18 -6.82
C GLY A 293 -7.95 7.28 -5.89
N PHE A 294 -6.67 7.60 -5.74
CA PHE A 294 -5.75 6.82 -4.90
C PHE A 294 -6.23 6.62 -3.46
N ILE A 295 -6.91 7.62 -2.89
CA ILE A 295 -7.48 7.51 -1.55
C ILE A 295 -8.59 6.45 -1.51
N GLY A 296 -9.31 6.28 -2.62
CA GLY A 296 -10.31 5.23 -2.78
C GLY A 296 -9.72 3.83 -2.60
N ILE A 297 -8.55 3.58 -3.15
CA ILE A 297 -7.85 2.31 -2.97
C ILE A 297 -7.60 2.02 -1.47
N LEU A 298 -7.17 3.04 -0.72
CA LEU A 298 -6.90 2.91 0.72
C LEU A 298 -8.17 2.65 1.53
N ILE A 299 -9.30 3.27 1.17
CA ILE A 299 -10.56 3.09 1.91
C ILE A 299 -11.38 1.89 1.46
N ALA A 300 -11.07 1.27 0.33
CA ALA A 300 -11.83 0.14 -0.18
C ALA A 300 -11.88 -1.02 0.84
N ILE A 301 -10.74 -1.38 1.40
CA ILE A 301 -10.66 -2.49 2.38
C ILE A 301 -11.42 -2.18 3.67
N PRO A 302 -11.20 -1.04 4.36
CA PRO A 302 -12.01 -0.70 5.53
C PRO A 302 -13.50 -0.64 5.21
N THR A 303 -13.88 -0.19 4.02
CA THR A 303 -15.29 -0.15 3.60
C THR A 303 -15.89 -1.55 3.48
N ILE A 304 -15.19 -2.47 2.82
CA ILE A 304 -15.66 -3.88 2.73
C ILE A 304 -15.80 -4.50 4.12
N LEU A 305 -14.80 -4.27 4.99
CA LEU A 305 -14.84 -4.75 6.37
C LEU A 305 -16.01 -4.15 7.15
N PHE A 306 -16.26 -2.87 6.96
CA PHE A 306 -17.40 -2.18 7.57
C PHE A 306 -18.72 -2.78 7.09
N ILE A 307 -18.93 -2.89 5.78
CA ILE A 307 -20.16 -3.45 5.19
C ILE A 307 -20.39 -4.88 5.69
N LYS A 308 -19.36 -5.74 5.63
CA LYS A 308 -19.44 -7.12 6.10
C LYS A 308 -19.80 -7.20 7.57
N LYS A 309 -19.17 -6.36 8.40
CA LYS A 309 -19.42 -6.31 9.83
C LYS A 309 -20.80 -5.77 10.14
N PHE A 310 -21.20 -4.71 9.45
CA PHE A 310 -22.52 -4.10 9.59
C PHE A 310 -23.63 -5.13 9.24
N TRP A 311 -23.49 -5.84 8.13
CA TRP A 311 -24.43 -6.88 7.72
C TRP A 311 -24.57 -7.97 8.78
N LYS A 312 -23.42 -8.50 9.26
CA LYS A 312 -23.44 -9.55 10.30
C LYS A 312 -24.09 -9.05 11.60
N TYR A 313 -23.80 -7.80 12.00
CA TYR A 313 -24.16 -7.30 13.33
C TYR A 313 -25.59 -6.77 13.40
N TYR A 314 -26.05 -6.09 12.35
CA TYR A 314 -27.34 -5.40 12.33
C TYR A 314 -28.41 -6.08 11.48
N ILE A 315 -28.02 -6.88 10.48
CA ILE A 315 -28.98 -7.54 9.61
C ILE A 315 -29.18 -9.01 10.02
N LEU A 316 -28.08 -9.74 10.26
CA LEU A 316 -28.17 -11.16 10.65
C LEU A 316 -28.29 -11.39 12.17
N GLY A 317 -28.33 -10.34 12.99
CA GLY A 317 -28.52 -10.45 14.44
C GLY A 317 -27.37 -11.08 15.22
N GLY A 318 -26.15 -11.12 14.67
CA GLY A 318 -24.97 -11.69 15.32
C GLY A 318 -24.52 -10.86 16.54
N SER A 319 -24.38 -11.48 17.71
CA SER A 319 -23.88 -10.82 18.92
C SER A 319 -22.33 -10.82 18.98
N TYR A 320 -21.78 -9.87 19.75
CA TYR A 320 -20.37 -9.82 20.11
C TYR A 320 -20.02 -10.99 21.05
N GLY A 321 -19.62 -12.10 20.51
CA GLY A 321 -19.30 -13.30 21.31
C GLY A 321 -19.41 -14.62 20.58
N ASP A 322 -20.06 -14.64 19.42
CA ASP A 322 -20.38 -15.88 18.70
C ASP A 322 -19.19 -16.55 17.95
N ASN A 323 -17.95 -16.10 18.23
CA ASN A 323 -16.73 -16.72 17.71
C ASN A 323 -15.97 -17.55 18.76
N ARG A 324 -16.56 -17.89 19.92
CA ARG A 324 -15.93 -18.81 20.90
C ARG A 324 -16.42 -20.23 20.75
N GLY A 325 -16.63 -20.71 19.59
CA GLY A 325 -17.00 -22.10 19.44
C GLY A 325 -17.54 -22.45 18.07
N LYS A 326 -16.63 -22.51 17.11
CA LYS A 326 -16.69 -23.48 16.03
C LYS A 326 -15.26 -23.61 15.48
N VAL A 327 -14.61 -24.64 15.96
CA VAL A 327 -13.36 -25.23 15.47
C VAL A 327 -13.56 -25.69 14.03
#